data_4647a7b82355f3b2f156dbdbcce3d582
#
_entry.id   4647a7b82355f3b2f156dbdbcce3d582
#
_cell.length_a   1.000
_cell.length_b   1.000
_cell.length_c   1.000
_cell.angle_alpha   90.00
_cell.angle_beta   90.00
_cell.angle_gamma   90.00
#
_symmetry.space_group_name_H-M   'P 1'
#
loop_
_entity.id
_entity.type
_entity.pdbx_description
1 polymer ?
#
loop_
_entity_poly.entity_id
_entity_poly.type
_entity_poly.pdbx_seq_one_letter_code
_entity_poly.pdbx_strand_id
1 'polypeptide(L)'
;MAWSMSATETNKRGKSIGKIVVQGILGIGLLLTGLTFFWFVAPVTDSVESVEPADAVVVFVGGDNRFDTAVALIESGAAERLVIPNARNGEVRTSLCDRPDIEVFCPDSRTIDTKGEAQVIGHVAREQGWTRVIAVTSPYHVHRATYQLSQCFPGSISAVSADTDLDRDDWSQKVVHEWVGTLAAMTFQRAC
;
A
#
# COMPACT_ATOMS: atom_id res chain seq x y z
N MET A 1 -9.56 67.90 -15.74
CA MET A 1 -8.40 67.02 -15.50
C MET A 1 -8.65 66.08 -14.30
N ALA A 2 -9.64 65.21 -14.36
CA ALA A 2 -10.00 64.35 -13.21
C ALA A 2 -10.31 62.87 -13.58
N TRP A 3 -10.01 62.41 -14.78
CA TRP A 3 -10.39 61.07 -15.26
C TRP A 3 -9.27 60.06 -15.43
N SER A 4 -8.03 60.43 -15.11
CA SER A 4 -6.86 59.58 -15.32
C SER A 4 -6.49 58.70 -14.11
N MET A 5 -6.97 59.03 -12.89
CA MET A 5 -6.56 58.33 -11.65
C MET A 5 -7.37 57.05 -11.37
N SER A 6 -8.57 56.88 -11.88
CA SER A 6 -9.43 55.74 -11.57
C SER A 6 -9.00 54.43 -12.25
N ALA A 7 -8.47 54.47 -13.47
CA ALA A 7 -8.12 53.24 -14.22
C ALA A 7 -6.85 52.52 -13.70
N THR A 8 -5.92 53.27 -13.13
CA THR A 8 -4.67 52.70 -12.58
C THR A 8 -4.86 52.03 -11.22
N GLU A 9 -5.81 52.50 -10.42
CA GLU A 9 -6.10 51.89 -9.09
C GLU A 9 -6.88 50.58 -9.22
N THR A 10 -7.85 50.54 -10.14
CA THR A 10 -8.60 49.28 -10.41
C THR A 10 -7.69 48.18 -10.95
N ASN A 11 -6.72 48.49 -11.77
CA ASN A 11 -5.77 47.50 -12.32
C ASN A 11 -4.79 46.99 -11.22
N LYS A 12 -4.34 47.80 -10.28
CA LYS A 12 -3.51 47.39 -9.15
C LYS A 12 -4.28 46.48 -8.19
N ARG A 13 -5.56 46.77 -7.93
CA ARG A 13 -6.43 45.96 -7.06
C ARG A 13 -6.72 44.58 -7.65
N GLY A 14 -7.02 44.52 -8.95
CA GLY A 14 -7.24 43.25 -9.66
C GLY A 14 -6.02 42.32 -9.66
N LYS A 15 -4.80 42.88 -9.86
CA LYS A 15 -3.55 42.13 -9.79
C LYS A 15 -3.23 41.64 -8.37
N SER A 16 -3.61 42.37 -7.33
CA SER A 16 -3.41 41.99 -5.94
C SER A 16 -4.36 40.84 -5.56
N ILE A 17 -5.63 40.92 -5.94
CA ILE A 17 -6.61 39.84 -5.70
C ILE A 17 -6.21 38.55 -6.41
N GLY A 18 -5.76 38.64 -7.67
CA GLY A 18 -5.27 37.47 -8.41
C GLY A 18 -4.09 36.78 -7.71
N LYS A 19 -3.14 37.54 -7.18
CA LYS A 19 -2.03 36.96 -6.42
C LYS A 19 -2.49 36.25 -5.13
N ILE A 20 -3.41 36.85 -4.39
CA ILE A 20 -3.94 36.26 -3.15
C ILE A 20 -4.68 34.95 -3.45
N VAL A 21 -5.50 34.90 -4.51
CA VAL A 21 -6.21 33.71 -4.94
C VAL A 21 -5.23 32.60 -5.34
N VAL A 22 -4.21 32.90 -6.15
CA VAL A 22 -3.19 31.94 -6.55
C VAL A 22 -2.41 31.39 -5.35
N GLN A 23 -2.01 32.28 -4.43
CA GLN A 23 -1.32 31.87 -3.20
C GLN A 23 -2.21 30.99 -2.31
N GLY A 24 -3.49 31.31 -2.21
CA GLY A 24 -4.47 30.50 -1.48
C GLY A 24 -4.61 29.09 -2.08
N ILE A 25 -4.74 28.96 -3.40
CA ILE A 25 -4.83 27.68 -4.10
C ILE A 25 -3.55 26.87 -3.89
N LEU A 26 -2.37 27.49 -4.03
CA LEU A 26 -1.10 26.83 -3.79
C LEU A 26 -0.95 26.37 -2.33
N GLY A 27 -1.35 27.19 -1.38
CA GLY A 27 -1.33 26.84 0.05
C GLY A 27 -2.24 25.65 0.38
N ILE A 28 -3.46 25.63 -0.17
CA ILE A 28 -4.39 24.50 -0.02
C ILE A 28 -3.81 23.25 -0.69
N GLY A 29 -3.26 23.37 -1.89
CA GLY A 29 -2.61 22.26 -2.58
C GLY A 29 -1.48 21.63 -1.77
N LEU A 30 -0.59 22.45 -1.22
CA LEU A 30 0.51 22.00 -0.35
C LEU A 30 -0.01 21.35 0.93
N LEU A 31 -1.04 21.91 1.56
CA LEU A 31 -1.64 21.35 2.75
C LEU A 31 -2.25 19.96 2.47
N LEU A 32 -3.03 19.83 1.40
CA LEU A 32 -3.63 18.55 1.00
C LEU A 32 -2.57 17.50 0.67
N THR A 33 -1.50 17.90 -0.05
CA THR A 33 -0.37 17.02 -0.33
C THR A 33 0.33 16.59 0.95
N GLY A 34 0.56 17.49 1.89
CA GLY A 34 1.14 17.16 3.19
C GLY A 34 0.28 16.22 4.02
N LEU A 35 -1.03 16.43 4.06
CA LEU A 35 -1.97 15.56 4.78
C LEU A 35 -2.03 14.15 4.17
N THR A 36 -2.08 14.03 2.84
CA THR A 36 -2.08 12.73 2.16
C THR A 36 -0.75 12.01 2.36
N PHE A 37 0.36 12.72 2.29
CA PHE A 37 1.68 12.17 2.57
C PHE A 37 1.79 11.66 4.01
N PHE A 38 1.37 12.47 5.00
CA PHE A 38 1.39 12.08 6.40
C PHE A 38 0.52 10.84 6.67
N TRP A 39 -0.69 10.78 6.11
CA TRP A 39 -1.55 9.61 6.20
C TRP A 39 -0.87 8.36 5.61
N PHE A 40 -0.11 8.52 4.54
CA PHE A 40 0.62 7.43 3.89
C PHE A 40 1.81 6.92 4.70
N VAL A 41 2.53 7.82 5.36
CA VAL A 41 3.74 7.48 6.16
C VAL A 41 3.38 6.76 7.47
N ALA A 42 2.17 6.95 7.98
CA ALA A 42 1.70 6.35 9.22
C ALA A 42 0.53 5.38 8.97
N PRO A 43 0.75 4.25 8.26
CA PRO A 43 -0.31 3.28 8.03
C PRO A 43 -0.79 2.67 9.36
N VAL A 44 -2.08 2.45 9.46
CA VAL A 44 -2.65 1.66 10.56
C VAL A 44 -2.45 0.18 10.23
N THR A 45 -1.67 -0.49 11.07
CA THR A 45 -1.42 -1.93 10.96
C THR A 45 -1.63 -2.60 12.30
N ASP A 46 -2.07 -3.85 12.27
CA ASP A 46 -2.14 -4.69 13.45
C ASP A 46 -0.74 -5.20 13.81
N SER A 47 -0.54 -5.66 15.05
CA SER A 47 0.64 -6.44 15.45
C SER A 47 0.34 -7.94 15.35
N VAL A 48 1.40 -8.75 15.36
CA VAL A 48 1.26 -10.22 15.35
C VAL A 48 0.42 -10.69 16.56
N GLU A 49 0.53 -9.99 17.71
CA GLU A 49 -0.19 -10.36 18.94
C GLU A 49 -1.64 -9.87 18.97
N SER A 50 -1.98 -8.84 18.18
CA SER A 50 -3.30 -8.17 18.25
C SER A 50 -4.20 -8.44 17.06
N VAL A 51 -3.67 -9.02 15.98
CA VAL A 51 -4.45 -9.28 14.78
C VAL A 51 -5.50 -10.35 15.02
N GLU A 52 -6.71 -10.12 14.52
CA GLU A 52 -7.77 -11.13 14.61
C GLU A 52 -7.49 -12.33 13.70
N PRO A 53 -7.85 -13.56 14.15
CA PRO A 53 -7.68 -14.76 13.35
C PRO A 53 -8.33 -14.66 11.97
N ALA A 54 -7.66 -15.23 10.98
CA ALA A 54 -8.07 -15.20 9.58
C ALA A 54 -7.96 -16.58 8.91
N ASP A 55 -8.50 -16.71 7.70
CA ASP A 55 -8.43 -17.94 6.92
C ASP A 55 -7.01 -18.22 6.42
N ALA A 56 -6.26 -17.14 6.10
CA ALA A 56 -4.88 -17.24 5.60
C ALA A 56 -4.06 -15.98 5.87
N VAL A 57 -2.75 -16.15 5.98
CA VAL A 57 -1.73 -15.11 5.82
C VAL A 57 -1.35 -15.02 4.35
N VAL A 58 -1.31 -13.82 3.78
CA VAL A 58 -0.89 -13.58 2.39
C VAL A 58 0.29 -12.62 2.37
N VAL A 59 1.39 -13.00 1.73
CA VAL A 59 2.62 -12.22 1.70
C VAL A 59 2.74 -11.50 0.35
N PHE A 60 2.89 -10.19 0.39
CA PHE A 60 3.34 -9.44 -0.78
C PHE A 60 4.86 -9.55 -0.88
N VAL A 61 5.34 -10.21 -1.92
CA VAL A 61 6.75 -10.58 -2.06
C VAL A 61 7.63 -9.32 -2.24
N GLY A 62 8.82 -9.37 -1.66
CA GLY A 62 9.78 -8.26 -1.68
C GLY A 62 10.87 -8.47 -0.65
N GLY A 63 11.63 -7.41 -0.38
CA GLY A 63 12.63 -7.40 0.69
C GLY A 63 12.01 -7.44 2.09
N ASP A 64 12.84 -7.18 3.08
CA ASP A 64 12.48 -7.12 4.50
C ASP A 64 12.14 -8.50 5.13
N ASN A 65 11.78 -8.49 6.40
CA ASN A 65 11.49 -9.70 7.20
C ASN A 65 10.04 -10.20 7.02
N ARG A 66 9.47 -10.08 5.80
CA ARG A 66 8.05 -10.42 5.55
C ARG A 66 7.74 -11.89 5.73
N PHE A 67 8.68 -12.77 5.36
CA PHE A 67 8.51 -14.22 5.53
C PHE A 67 8.55 -14.62 7.00
N ASP A 68 9.48 -14.02 7.77
CA ASP A 68 9.59 -14.28 9.20
C ASP A 68 8.35 -13.81 9.95
N THR A 69 7.84 -12.63 9.60
CA THR A 69 6.57 -12.11 10.14
C THR A 69 5.39 -13.02 9.78
N ALA A 70 5.34 -13.53 8.55
CA ALA A 70 4.27 -14.42 8.12
C ALA A 70 4.32 -15.77 8.86
N VAL A 71 5.52 -16.32 9.05
CA VAL A 71 5.72 -17.55 9.85
C VAL A 71 5.31 -17.31 11.29
N ALA A 72 5.69 -16.20 11.91
CA ALA A 72 5.30 -15.85 13.26
C ALA A 72 3.76 -15.77 13.43
N LEU A 73 3.05 -15.26 12.43
CA LEU A 73 1.57 -15.23 12.39
C LEU A 73 0.97 -16.65 12.36
N ILE A 74 1.54 -17.54 11.59
CA ILE A 74 1.11 -18.95 11.56
C ILE A 74 1.39 -19.62 12.91
N GLU A 75 2.58 -19.42 13.46
CA GLU A 75 3.00 -20.03 14.74
C GLU A 75 2.19 -19.47 15.93
N SER A 76 1.72 -18.23 15.86
CA SER A 76 0.81 -17.65 16.85
C SER A 76 -0.63 -18.19 16.76
N GLY A 77 -0.97 -18.92 15.68
CA GLY A 77 -2.32 -19.42 15.44
C GLY A 77 -3.25 -18.36 14.83
N ALA A 78 -2.72 -17.23 14.32
CA ALA A 78 -3.52 -16.22 13.66
C ALA A 78 -4.13 -16.71 12.32
N ALA A 79 -3.50 -17.69 11.67
CA ALA A 79 -4.05 -18.44 10.54
C ALA A 79 -3.35 -19.81 10.41
N GLU A 80 -3.98 -20.71 9.64
CA GLU A 80 -3.41 -22.05 9.38
C GLU A 80 -2.77 -22.15 8.00
N ARG A 81 -2.98 -21.16 7.12
CA ARG A 81 -2.60 -21.19 5.71
C ARG A 81 -1.75 -19.99 5.34
N LEU A 82 -0.83 -20.21 4.42
CA LEU A 82 0.09 -19.18 3.93
C LEU A 82 0.04 -19.10 2.41
N VAL A 83 -0.04 -17.90 1.85
CA VAL A 83 0.03 -17.66 0.40
C VAL A 83 1.25 -16.81 0.09
N ILE A 84 2.12 -17.31 -0.78
CA ILE A 84 3.35 -16.63 -1.22
C ILE A 84 3.37 -16.59 -2.75
N PRO A 85 2.85 -15.53 -3.38
CA PRO A 85 2.91 -15.38 -4.84
C PRO A 85 4.34 -15.38 -5.36
N ASN A 86 4.56 -15.95 -6.55
CA ASN A 86 5.85 -15.94 -7.26
C ASN A 86 7.04 -16.54 -6.49
N ALA A 87 6.80 -17.28 -5.42
CA ALA A 87 7.86 -17.81 -4.55
C ALA A 87 8.75 -18.85 -5.25
N ARG A 88 8.29 -19.51 -6.31
CA ARG A 88 9.03 -20.56 -7.03
C ARG A 88 9.86 -20.01 -8.20
N ASN A 89 9.40 -18.94 -8.82
CA ASN A 89 9.95 -18.42 -10.08
C ASN A 89 10.52 -16.99 -9.96
N GLY A 90 10.44 -16.36 -8.78
CA GLY A 90 10.84 -14.98 -8.54
C GLY A 90 12.27 -14.82 -8.06
N GLU A 91 12.71 -13.57 -7.95
CA GLU A 91 14.00 -13.20 -7.32
C GLU A 91 14.04 -13.62 -5.84
N VAL A 92 12.86 -13.74 -5.21
CA VAL A 92 12.72 -14.14 -3.82
C VAL A 92 12.27 -15.60 -3.73
N ARG A 93 13.22 -16.50 -3.96
CA ARG A 93 12.97 -17.92 -3.80
C ARG A 93 12.95 -18.29 -2.31
N THR A 94 11.90 -18.98 -1.88
CA THR A 94 11.80 -19.45 -0.48
C THR A 94 11.56 -20.94 -0.39
N SER A 95 12.14 -21.57 0.63
CA SER A 95 11.87 -22.97 0.99
C SER A 95 10.53 -23.15 1.72
N LEU A 96 9.84 -22.06 2.05
CA LEU A 96 8.54 -22.12 2.75
C LEU A 96 7.48 -22.88 1.93
N CYS A 97 7.57 -22.85 0.60
CA CYS A 97 6.66 -23.60 -0.26
C CYS A 97 6.73 -25.13 -0.09
N ASP A 98 7.79 -25.62 0.50
CA ASP A 98 8.05 -27.05 0.65
C ASP A 98 7.95 -27.50 2.14
N ARG A 99 7.44 -26.61 3.02
CA ARG A 99 7.25 -26.93 4.44
C ARG A 99 6.06 -27.89 4.64
N PRO A 100 6.29 -29.06 5.26
CA PRO A 100 5.23 -30.08 5.43
C PRO A 100 4.27 -29.78 6.58
N ASP A 101 4.62 -28.86 7.47
CA ASP A 101 3.91 -28.51 8.70
C ASP A 101 2.94 -27.32 8.55
N ILE A 102 2.98 -26.64 7.40
CA ILE A 102 2.12 -25.51 7.06
C ILE A 102 1.46 -25.77 5.70
N GLU A 103 0.19 -25.47 5.57
CA GLU A 103 -0.48 -25.47 4.26
C GLU A 103 -0.08 -24.20 3.48
N VAL A 104 0.85 -24.34 2.51
CA VAL A 104 1.41 -23.21 1.76
C VAL A 104 0.97 -23.25 0.30
N PHE A 105 0.38 -22.15 -0.16
CA PHE A 105 0.03 -21.91 -1.57
C PHE A 105 1.10 -21.01 -2.18
N CYS A 106 1.78 -21.46 -3.23
CA CYS A 106 2.80 -20.72 -3.95
C CYS A 106 2.43 -20.54 -5.42
N PRO A 107 1.39 -19.75 -5.70
CA PRO A 107 0.93 -19.53 -7.07
C PRO A 107 1.84 -18.57 -7.83
N ASP A 108 1.97 -18.77 -9.13
CA ASP A 108 2.64 -17.83 -10.02
C ASP A 108 1.65 -16.80 -10.58
N SER A 109 1.99 -15.52 -10.51
CA SER A 109 1.22 -14.46 -11.14
C SER A 109 1.67 -14.24 -12.59
N ARG A 110 0.79 -13.62 -13.40
CA ARG A 110 1.12 -13.27 -14.79
C ARG A 110 2.15 -12.15 -14.88
N THR A 111 2.17 -11.27 -13.90
CA THR A 111 3.10 -10.14 -13.79
C THR A 111 3.73 -10.13 -12.41
N ILE A 112 5.05 -9.86 -12.35
CA ILE A 112 5.79 -9.78 -11.08
C ILE A 112 5.67 -8.35 -10.56
N ASP A 113 4.45 -8.01 -10.10
CA ASP A 113 4.13 -6.71 -9.51
C ASP A 113 3.00 -6.88 -8.49
N THR A 114 2.76 -5.87 -7.68
CA THR A 114 1.72 -5.89 -6.63
C THR A 114 0.32 -6.18 -7.19
N LYS A 115 0.05 -5.76 -8.42
CA LYS A 115 -1.22 -6.05 -9.11
C LYS A 115 -1.36 -7.54 -9.40
N GLY A 116 -0.34 -8.15 -9.98
CA GLY A 116 -0.31 -9.59 -10.26
C GLY A 116 -0.41 -10.42 -9.00
N GLU A 117 0.27 -10.03 -7.92
CA GLU A 117 0.17 -10.66 -6.61
C GLU A 117 -1.25 -10.58 -6.06
N ALA A 118 -1.88 -9.40 -6.06
CA ALA A 118 -3.26 -9.22 -5.62
C ALA A 118 -4.25 -10.09 -6.41
N GLN A 119 -4.05 -10.22 -7.73
CA GLN A 119 -4.89 -11.05 -8.59
C GLN A 119 -4.82 -12.53 -8.21
N VAL A 120 -3.61 -13.07 -8.03
CA VAL A 120 -3.49 -14.51 -7.72
C VAL A 120 -3.90 -14.81 -6.28
N ILE A 121 -3.62 -13.92 -5.32
CA ILE A 121 -4.11 -14.03 -3.94
C ILE A 121 -5.65 -14.06 -3.95
N GLY A 122 -6.29 -13.10 -4.63
CA GLY A 122 -7.74 -13.05 -4.74
C GLY A 122 -8.35 -14.25 -5.47
N HIS A 123 -7.62 -14.86 -6.41
CA HIS A 123 -8.02 -16.09 -7.07
C HIS A 123 -8.01 -17.27 -6.09
N VAL A 124 -6.88 -17.50 -5.40
CA VAL A 124 -6.76 -18.56 -4.39
C VAL A 124 -7.81 -18.40 -3.30
N ALA A 125 -7.99 -17.18 -2.79
CA ALA A 125 -8.97 -16.89 -1.75
C ALA A 125 -10.41 -17.26 -2.17
N ARG A 126 -10.80 -16.98 -3.43
CA ARG A 126 -12.11 -17.37 -3.96
C ARG A 126 -12.26 -18.88 -4.11
N GLU A 127 -11.23 -19.57 -4.60
CA GLU A 127 -11.27 -21.04 -4.76
C GLU A 127 -11.40 -21.75 -3.41
N GLN A 128 -10.76 -21.18 -2.38
CA GLN A 128 -10.78 -21.70 -1.02
C GLN A 128 -11.99 -21.22 -0.19
N GLY A 129 -12.79 -20.29 -0.70
CA GLY A 129 -13.94 -19.73 -0.01
C GLY A 129 -13.57 -18.86 1.22
N TRP A 130 -12.40 -18.26 1.23
CA TRP A 130 -11.93 -17.40 2.33
C TRP A 130 -12.72 -16.09 2.41
N THR A 131 -12.89 -15.62 3.63
CA THR A 131 -13.61 -14.39 3.96
C THR A 131 -12.76 -13.36 4.68
N ARG A 132 -11.62 -13.80 5.25
CA ARG A 132 -10.68 -12.92 5.94
C ARG A 132 -9.24 -13.34 5.65
N VAL A 133 -8.38 -12.38 5.37
CA VAL A 133 -6.95 -12.61 5.18
C VAL A 133 -6.12 -11.58 5.94
N ILE A 134 -4.90 -11.98 6.34
CA ILE A 134 -3.90 -11.09 6.93
C ILE A 134 -2.85 -10.82 5.86
N ALA A 135 -2.74 -9.57 5.40
CA ALA A 135 -1.74 -9.15 4.44
C ALA A 135 -0.44 -8.76 5.15
N VAL A 136 0.65 -9.42 4.82
CA VAL A 136 1.99 -9.12 5.33
C VAL A 136 2.79 -8.38 4.26
N THR A 137 3.30 -7.21 4.60
CA THR A 137 4.12 -6.39 3.72
C THR A 137 4.97 -5.39 4.52
N SER A 138 5.81 -4.57 3.86
CA SER A 138 6.56 -3.51 4.53
C SER A 138 5.67 -2.32 4.88
N PRO A 139 5.99 -1.55 5.94
CA PRO A 139 5.18 -0.41 6.38
C PRO A 139 4.89 0.60 5.27
N TYR A 140 5.89 0.94 4.46
CA TYR A 140 5.74 1.87 3.34
C TYR A 140 4.85 1.34 2.21
N HIS A 141 4.63 0.02 2.12
CA HIS A 141 3.89 -0.63 1.03
C HIS A 141 2.43 -0.98 1.38
N VAL A 142 2.03 -0.89 2.65
CA VAL A 142 0.72 -1.31 3.17
C VAL A 142 -0.45 -0.76 2.35
N HIS A 143 -0.47 0.54 2.10
CA HIS A 143 -1.59 1.19 1.41
C HIS A 143 -1.79 0.67 -0.02
N ARG A 144 -0.70 0.50 -0.78
CA ARG A 144 -0.80 0.00 -2.16
C ARG A 144 -1.17 -1.49 -2.19
N ALA A 145 -0.56 -2.30 -1.34
CA ALA A 145 -0.82 -3.73 -1.27
C ALA A 145 -2.29 -4.01 -0.87
N THR A 146 -2.76 -3.42 0.23
CA THR A 146 -4.14 -3.62 0.71
C THR A 146 -5.17 -3.04 -0.24
N TYR A 147 -4.90 -1.88 -0.85
CA TYR A 147 -5.79 -1.30 -1.86
C TYR A 147 -5.94 -2.22 -3.08
N GLN A 148 -4.84 -2.72 -3.65
CA GLN A 148 -4.92 -3.62 -4.81
C GLN A 148 -5.55 -4.97 -4.45
N LEU A 149 -5.25 -5.50 -3.26
CA LEU A 149 -5.90 -6.72 -2.80
C LEU A 149 -7.41 -6.54 -2.62
N SER A 150 -7.87 -5.43 -2.07
CA SER A 150 -9.31 -5.15 -1.88
C SER A 150 -10.11 -5.12 -3.19
N GLN A 151 -9.47 -4.89 -4.31
CA GLN A 151 -10.12 -4.97 -5.62
C GLN A 151 -10.35 -6.41 -6.08
N CYS A 152 -9.52 -7.35 -5.60
CA CYS A 152 -9.54 -8.76 -6.01
C CYS A 152 -10.17 -9.68 -4.96
N PHE A 153 -10.26 -9.24 -3.73
CA PHE A 153 -10.77 -9.98 -2.59
C PHE A 153 -11.87 -9.18 -1.87
N PRO A 154 -13.12 -9.65 -1.88
CA PRO A 154 -14.25 -8.92 -1.30
C PRO A 154 -14.37 -9.08 0.23
N GLY A 155 -13.52 -9.92 0.84
CA GLY A 155 -13.51 -10.18 2.28
C GLY A 155 -12.77 -9.12 3.10
N SER A 156 -12.61 -9.37 4.39
CA SER A 156 -11.87 -8.50 5.30
C SER A 156 -10.35 -8.70 5.14
N ILE A 157 -9.62 -7.59 5.14
CA ILE A 157 -8.16 -7.59 5.05
C ILE A 157 -7.62 -6.87 6.28
N SER A 158 -6.94 -7.61 7.18
CA SER A 158 -6.06 -7.04 8.18
C SER A 158 -4.67 -6.88 7.60
N ALA A 159 -3.91 -5.89 8.05
CA ALA A 159 -2.54 -5.69 7.58
C ALA A 159 -1.56 -5.74 8.74
N VAL A 160 -0.52 -6.55 8.60
CA VAL A 160 0.61 -6.61 9.53
C VAL A 160 1.86 -6.19 8.77
N SER A 161 2.57 -5.20 9.31
CA SER A 161 3.82 -4.74 8.70
C SER A 161 5.01 -5.52 9.25
N ALA A 162 5.86 -5.98 8.33
CA ALA A 162 7.14 -6.57 8.68
C ALA A 162 8.15 -5.46 9.04
N ASP A 163 9.04 -5.75 9.99
CA ASP A 163 10.13 -4.86 10.31
C ASP A 163 11.06 -4.66 9.11
N THR A 164 11.62 -3.47 8.99
CA THR A 164 12.56 -3.10 7.94
C THR A 164 13.83 -2.54 8.53
N ASP A 165 14.97 -2.95 7.99
CA ASP A 165 16.31 -2.44 8.37
C ASP A 165 16.75 -1.25 7.51
N LEU A 166 15.80 -0.53 6.89
CA LEU A 166 16.09 0.60 6.01
C LEU A 166 16.61 1.80 6.82
N ASP A 167 17.65 2.43 6.30
CA ASP A 167 18.07 3.73 6.80
C ASP A 167 17.06 4.82 6.42
N ARG A 168 17.28 6.06 6.94
CA ARG A 168 16.34 7.17 6.74
C ARG A 168 16.20 7.57 5.27
N ASP A 169 17.28 7.51 4.51
CA ASP A 169 17.30 7.98 3.12
C ASP A 169 16.58 6.95 2.23
N ASP A 170 16.88 5.68 2.40
CA ASP A 170 16.18 4.59 1.72
C ASP A 170 14.69 4.54 2.08
N TRP A 171 14.36 4.73 3.37
CA TRP A 171 12.97 4.84 3.82
C TRP A 171 12.22 5.96 3.10
N SER A 172 12.80 7.16 3.04
CA SER A 172 12.16 8.32 2.40
C SER A 172 11.92 8.10 0.90
N GLN A 173 12.87 7.48 0.20
CA GLN A 173 12.73 7.14 -1.22
C GLN A 173 11.62 6.10 -1.42
N LYS A 174 11.57 5.05 -0.60
CA LYS A 174 10.51 4.03 -0.63
C LYS A 174 9.14 4.65 -0.40
N VAL A 175 8.98 5.49 0.62
CA VAL A 175 7.71 6.16 0.92
C VAL A 175 7.23 7.02 -0.25
N VAL A 176 8.09 7.84 -0.84
CA VAL A 176 7.73 8.67 -2.01
C VAL A 176 7.35 7.80 -3.21
N HIS A 177 8.12 6.74 -3.49
CA HIS A 177 7.82 5.79 -4.55
C HIS A 177 6.45 5.14 -4.38
N GLU A 178 6.16 4.66 -3.17
CA GLU A 178 4.90 3.98 -2.85
C GLU A 178 3.71 4.95 -2.84
N TRP A 179 3.90 6.19 -2.41
CA TRP A 179 2.87 7.23 -2.50
C TRP A 179 2.44 7.48 -3.94
N VAL A 180 3.42 7.68 -4.84
CA VAL A 180 3.14 7.83 -6.28
C VAL A 180 2.53 6.56 -6.86
N GLY A 181 3.05 5.38 -6.50
CA GLY A 181 2.54 4.09 -6.93
C GLY A 181 1.10 3.83 -6.49
N THR A 182 0.72 4.26 -5.28
CA THR A 182 -0.64 4.15 -4.77
C THR A 182 -1.60 5.06 -5.53
N LEU A 183 -1.20 6.31 -5.81
CA LEU A 183 -1.99 7.22 -6.64
C LEU A 183 -2.21 6.67 -8.05
N ALA A 184 -1.17 6.08 -8.65
CA ALA A 184 -1.27 5.41 -9.94
C ALA A 184 -2.21 4.19 -9.88
N ALA A 185 -2.13 3.38 -8.83
CA ALA A 185 -3.02 2.24 -8.61
C ALA A 185 -4.50 2.67 -8.50
N MET A 186 -4.77 3.77 -7.78
CA MET A 186 -6.12 4.31 -7.62
C MET A 186 -6.71 4.89 -8.91
N THR A 187 -5.87 5.39 -9.81
CA THR A 187 -6.32 6.12 -11.02
C THR A 187 -6.29 5.27 -12.29
N PHE A 188 -5.24 4.50 -12.51
CA PHE A 188 -4.98 3.85 -13.81
C PHE A 188 -4.73 2.34 -13.72
N GLN A 189 -4.36 1.80 -12.56
CA GLN A 189 -3.89 0.43 -12.41
C GLN A 189 -4.82 -0.40 -11.54
N ARG A 190 -6.06 -0.61 -11.98
CA ARG A 190 -6.96 -1.52 -11.27
C ARG A 190 -6.40 -2.95 -11.31
N ALA A 191 -6.42 -3.64 -10.17
CA ALA A 191 -5.95 -5.01 -10.07
C ALA A 191 -6.99 -6.00 -10.61
N CYS A 192 -8.23 -5.86 -10.24
CA CYS A 192 -9.40 -6.58 -10.68
C CYS A 192 -10.57 -5.61 -10.89
#